data_98b105af58730c7d9effa407785b8ce0
#
_entry.id   98b105af58730c7d9effa407785b8ce0
#
_cell.length_a   1.000
_cell.length_b   1.000
_cell.length_c   1.000
_cell.angle_alpha   90.00
_cell.angle_beta   90.00
_cell.angle_gamma   90.00
#
_symmetry.space_group_name_H-M   'P 1'
#
loop_
_entity.id
_entity.type
_entity.pdbx_description
1 polymer ?
#
loop_
_entity_poly.entity_id
_entity_poly.type
_entity_poly.pdbx_seq_one_letter_code
_entity_poly.pdbx_strand_id
1 'polypeptide(L)'
;MNNGNRFETYAIAGEAGSGMICLNGAAARCVSVNDKVIIMAYARMTPEEAKDNPPKVVFVDEDNQVVRLTNYEKHGLLVDME
;
A
#
# COMPACT_ATOMS: atom_id res chain seq x y z
N MET A 1 7.83 7.01 3.05
CA MET A 1 8.82 6.55 4.06
C MET A 1 9.44 7.75 4.74
N ASN A 2 9.78 7.61 6.01
CA ASN A 2 10.28 8.74 6.80
C ASN A 2 11.59 9.32 6.29
N ASN A 3 12.42 8.51 5.64
CA ASN A 3 13.72 8.93 5.12
C ASN A 3 13.73 9.28 3.63
N GLY A 4 12.58 9.25 2.98
CA GLY A 4 12.44 9.55 1.55
C GLY A 4 12.91 8.46 0.61
N ASN A 5 13.36 7.32 1.10
CA ASN A 5 13.83 6.22 0.25
C ASN A 5 12.67 5.56 -0.50
N ARG A 6 12.99 5.13 -1.72
CA ARG A 6 12.05 4.37 -2.56
C ARG A 6 12.77 3.17 -3.14
N PHE A 7 12.06 2.05 -3.23
CA PHE A 7 12.58 0.86 -3.90
C PHE A 7 11.43 -0.03 -4.35
N GLU A 8 11.75 -0.94 -5.26
CA GLU A 8 10.82 -1.94 -5.74
C GLU A 8 11.23 -3.32 -5.22
N THR A 9 10.25 -4.12 -4.88
CA THR A 9 10.49 -5.46 -4.38
C THR A 9 9.25 -6.32 -4.66
N TYR A 10 9.31 -7.58 -4.28
CA TYR A 10 8.19 -8.49 -4.37
C TYR A 10 7.62 -8.77 -2.98
N ALA A 11 6.36 -9.19 -2.93
CA ALA A 11 5.70 -9.48 -1.69
C ALA A 11 5.77 -10.97 -1.36
N ILE A 12 5.99 -11.25 -0.09
CA ILE A 12 5.92 -12.61 0.47
C ILE A 12 4.76 -12.62 1.46
N ALA A 13 3.86 -13.58 1.32
CA ALA A 13 2.71 -13.68 2.19
C ALA A 13 3.12 -14.03 3.62
N GLY A 14 2.59 -13.26 4.58
CA GLY A 14 2.69 -13.56 5.98
C GLY A 14 1.38 -14.06 6.54
N GLU A 15 1.28 -14.15 7.85
CA GLU A 15 0.05 -14.56 8.51
C GLU A 15 -1.02 -13.48 8.38
N ALA A 16 -2.20 -13.86 7.91
CA ALA A 16 -3.32 -12.94 7.75
C ALA A 16 -3.74 -12.37 9.10
N GLY A 17 -3.99 -11.06 9.15
CA GLY A 17 -4.42 -10.36 10.35
C GLY A 17 -3.32 -10.06 11.35
N SER A 18 -2.07 -10.48 11.07
CA SER A 18 -0.95 -10.24 11.99
C SER A 18 -0.52 -8.78 12.07
N GLY A 19 -0.78 -8.00 11.02
CA GLY A 19 -0.30 -6.62 10.93
C GLY A 19 1.21 -6.49 10.75
N MET A 20 1.90 -7.59 10.48
CA MET A 20 3.36 -7.61 10.37
C MET A 20 3.82 -7.08 9.02
N ILE A 21 4.74 -6.13 9.03
CA ILE A 21 5.48 -5.67 7.86
C ILE A 21 6.96 -5.91 8.13
N CYS A 22 7.55 -6.80 7.37
CA CYS A 22 8.95 -7.20 7.55
C CYS A 22 9.72 -7.02 6.24
N LEU A 23 10.84 -6.31 6.30
CA LEU A 23 11.73 -6.11 5.17
C LEU A 23 13.00 -6.94 5.37
N ASN A 24 13.34 -7.73 4.38
CA ASN A 24 14.47 -8.65 4.43
C ASN A 24 15.58 -8.23 3.47
N GLY A 25 16.77 -8.73 3.71
CA GLY A 25 17.91 -8.54 2.82
C GLY A 25 18.33 -7.08 2.69
N ALA A 26 18.69 -6.67 1.48
CA ALA A 26 19.13 -5.31 1.19
C ALA A 26 18.04 -4.27 1.46
N ALA A 27 16.77 -4.63 1.27
CA ALA A 27 15.65 -3.73 1.53
C ALA A 27 15.56 -3.30 3.00
N ALA A 28 16.01 -4.15 3.92
CA ALA A 28 15.99 -3.84 5.35
C ALA A 28 16.87 -2.62 5.71
N ARG A 29 17.83 -2.26 4.86
CA ARG A 29 18.68 -1.09 5.07
C ARG A 29 17.97 0.22 4.75
N CYS A 30 16.84 0.16 4.03
CA CYS A 30 16.12 1.36 3.60
C CYS A 30 15.17 1.90 4.66
N VAL A 31 14.86 1.12 5.68
CA VAL A 31 13.90 1.49 6.72
C VAL A 31 14.40 1.07 8.09
N SER A 32 13.84 1.72 9.11
CA SER A 32 14.08 1.36 10.50
C SER A 32 12.76 0.96 11.14
N VAL A 33 12.83 0.23 12.25
CA VAL A 33 11.63 -0.11 13.02
C VAL A 33 10.91 1.19 13.41
N ASN A 34 9.60 1.17 13.32
CA ASN A 34 8.70 2.30 13.55
C ASN A 34 8.64 3.33 12.42
N ASP A 35 9.36 3.14 11.34
CA ASP A 35 9.19 3.99 10.15
C ASP A 35 7.80 3.77 9.55
N LYS A 36 7.25 4.85 9.01
CA LYS A 36 6.04 4.77 8.20
C LYS A 36 6.42 4.53 6.76
N VAL A 37 5.69 3.63 6.11
CA VAL A 37 5.92 3.29 4.70
C VAL A 37 4.63 3.43 3.92
N ILE A 38 4.78 3.68 2.63
CA ILE A 38 3.67 3.64 1.68
C ILE A 38 3.97 2.49 0.72
N ILE A 39 3.05 1.55 0.64
CA ILE A 39 3.18 0.38 -0.22
C ILE A 39 2.27 0.58 -1.43
N MET A 40 2.85 0.49 -2.63
CA MET A 40 2.12 0.65 -3.87
C MET A 40 2.29 -0.60 -4.72
N ALA A 41 1.19 -1.09 -5.26
CA ALA A 41 1.18 -2.17 -6.23
C ALA A 41 0.63 -1.63 -7.55
N TYR A 42 1.26 -2.01 -8.65
CA TYR A 42 0.89 -1.54 -9.97
C TYR A 42 0.35 -2.68 -10.81
N ALA A 43 -0.58 -2.36 -11.68
CA ALA A 43 -1.10 -3.29 -12.66
C ALA A 43 -1.14 -2.60 -14.03
N ARG A 44 -0.93 -3.38 -15.09
CA ARG A 44 -1.13 -2.90 -16.44
C ARG A 44 -2.55 -3.21 -16.86
N MET A 45 -3.22 -2.21 -17.40
CA MET A 45 -4.61 -2.33 -17.81
C MET A 45 -4.83 -1.56 -19.11
N THR A 46 -5.80 -2.03 -19.89
CA THR A 46 -6.32 -1.23 -20.98
C THR A 46 -7.10 -0.04 -20.40
N PRO A 47 -7.31 1.06 -21.17
CA PRO A 47 -8.12 2.16 -20.69
C PRO A 47 -9.53 1.74 -20.27
N GLU A 48 -10.11 0.76 -20.94
CA GLU A 48 -11.43 0.23 -20.59
C GLU A 48 -11.44 -0.50 -19.27
N GLU A 49 -10.43 -1.34 -19.02
CA GLU A 49 -10.27 -2.02 -17.73
C GLU A 49 -10.03 -1.04 -16.59
N ALA A 50 -9.27 0.02 -16.85
CA ALA A 50 -8.95 1.03 -15.84
C ALA A 50 -10.20 1.80 -15.39
N LYS A 51 -11.20 1.96 -16.24
CA LYS A 51 -12.46 2.61 -15.86
C LYS A 51 -13.22 1.82 -14.79
N ASP A 52 -13.14 0.49 -14.87
CA ASP A 52 -13.85 -0.40 -13.95
C ASP A 52 -13.01 -0.75 -12.72
N ASN A 53 -11.75 -0.35 -12.69
CA ASN A 53 -10.81 -0.69 -11.63
C ASN A 53 -10.10 0.57 -11.12
N PRO A 54 -10.80 1.48 -10.43
CA PRO A 54 -10.16 2.66 -9.88
C PRO A 54 -9.12 2.30 -8.83
N PRO A 55 -8.10 3.14 -8.62
CA PRO A 55 -7.10 2.89 -7.59
C PRO A 55 -7.75 2.73 -6.21
N LYS A 56 -7.30 1.74 -5.48
CA LYS A 56 -7.76 1.48 -4.12
C LYS A 56 -6.71 1.96 -3.14
N VAL A 57 -7.14 2.63 -2.09
CA VAL A 57 -6.26 3.11 -1.03
C VAL A 57 -6.72 2.53 0.31
N VAL A 58 -5.79 1.91 1.02
CA VAL A 58 -6.04 1.29 2.31
C VAL A 58 -5.30 2.09 3.37
N PHE A 59 -6.04 2.59 4.34
CA PHE A 59 -5.46 3.25 5.51
C PHE A 59 -5.47 2.29 6.68
N VAL A 60 -4.37 2.28 7.42
CA VAL A 60 -4.19 1.39 8.57
C VAL A 60 -3.89 2.20 9.83
N ASP A 61 -4.13 1.58 10.98
CA ASP A 61 -3.81 2.15 12.28
C ASP A 61 -2.38 1.77 12.73
N GLU A 62 -2.06 2.06 13.98
CA GLU A 62 -0.74 1.78 14.56
C GLU A 62 -0.41 0.28 14.60
N ASP A 63 -1.42 -0.58 14.57
CA ASP A 63 -1.26 -2.03 14.55
C ASP A 63 -1.34 -2.61 13.15
N ASN A 64 -1.30 -1.75 12.12
CA ASN A 64 -1.44 -2.13 10.71
C ASN A 64 -2.76 -2.84 10.41
N GLN A 65 -3.81 -2.52 11.16
CA GLN A 65 -5.15 -3.01 10.89
C GLN A 65 -5.91 -2.00 10.05
N VAL A 66 -6.70 -2.49 9.11
CA VAL A 66 -7.43 -1.65 8.18
C VAL A 66 -8.49 -0.82 8.92
N VAL A 67 -8.41 0.50 8.80
CA VAL A 67 -9.39 1.42 9.41
C VAL A 67 -10.22 2.14 8.36
N ARG A 68 -9.76 2.19 7.12
CA ARG A 68 -10.49 2.86 6.05
C ARG A 68 -10.09 2.29 4.69
N LEU A 69 -11.09 2.03 3.85
CA LEU A 69 -10.89 1.68 2.45
C LEU A 69 -11.48 2.78 1.59
N THR A 70 -10.70 3.27 0.64
CA THR A 70 -11.14 4.31 -0.28
C THR A 70 -10.76 3.96 -1.70
N ASN A 71 -11.35 4.67 -2.66
CA ASN A 71 -10.88 4.69 -4.03
C ASN A 71 -10.84 6.12 -4.53
N TYR A 72 -10.12 6.33 -5.63
CA TYR A 72 -10.12 7.63 -6.29
C TYR A 72 -11.26 7.70 -7.29
N GLU A 73 -11.98 8.82 -7.26
CA GLU A 73 -12.89 9.17 -8.33
C GLU A 73 -12.14 9.82 -9.49
N LYS A 74 -12.89 10.11 -10.57
CA LYS A 74 -12.39 10.74 -11.81
C LYS A 74 -11.51 11.96 -11.58
N HIS A 75 -11.73 12.70 -10.51
CA HIS A 75 -11.07 13.98 -10.26
C HIS A 75 -10.05 13.90 -9.12
N GLY A 76 -9.61 12.71 -8.77
CA GLY A 76 -8.62 12.52 -7.73
C GLY A 76 -9.13 12.63 -6.31
N LEU A 77 -10.43 12.69 -6.10
CA LEU A 77 -11.03 12.69 -4.76
C LEU A 77 -11.06 11.27 -4.19
N LEU A 78 -10.75 11.16 -2.92
CA LEU A 78 -10.88 9.89 -2.21
C LEU A 78 -12.33 9.68 -1.78
N VAL A 79 -12.88 8.51 -2.07
CA VAL A 79 -14.25 8.14 -1.73
C VAL A 79 -14.23 6.84 -0.96
N ASP A 80 -14.95 6.78 0.14
CA ASP A 80 -15.07 5.56 0.92
C ASP A 80 -15.77 4.47 0.12
N MET A 81 -15.26 3.25 0.20
CA MET A 81 -15.77 2.11 -0.55
C MET A 81 -16.96 1.42 0.08
N GLU A 82 -17.36 1.84 1.23
CA GLU A 82 -18.53 1.32 1.94
C GLU A 82 -19.67 2.30 1.94
#